data_5e055f59b11d84613dd6965e25be0a6a
#
_entry.id   5e055f59b11d84613dd6965e25be0a6a
#
_cell.length_a   1.000
_cell.length_b   1.000
_cell.length_c   1.000
_cell.angle_alpha   90.00
_cell.angle_beta   90.00
_cell.angle_gamma   90.00
#
_symmetry.space_group_name_H-M   'P 1'
#
loop_
_entity.id
_entity.type
_entity.pdbx_description
1 polymer ?
#
loop_
_entity_poly.entity_id
_entity_poly.type
_entity_poly.pdbx_seq_one_letter_code
_entity_poly.pdbx_strand_id
1 'polypeptide(L)'
;MPEDKARKRAVRARMAQTGERYTTAARKLGTPAYDTNDPEQRTRTLNERFDTVAGQLGSDKPPAVRVAGVYAMAGLADDWPDHRQMCVDVLCAYLRMPYEPGPGDDAPMEKRLAFQASREVRHTVIRVIAAHLNGTAPVSWCGLNFDFAGAVFDGGDFSGAKFSGGTVNFSNAEFPAGTVTFAGAEFSGGTVTFAGAEFSGAKVNFFLAKFSGAMVDFAGAKISGGEVGFGYAGFSGGEVNFSSAKFSGAEVHFSRSRFTGEGPELTGTGTSGGMVFFHAAEFSGGTVSFSRAEFSSQTVDFAGAGFSGGTVDFSGAEFPGGTVGFAGAGFSGGTVDFSRVASWTQPPDFGPGFDMSHPPAGVMLPAATSPSPGSPAP
;
A
#
# COMPACT_ATOMS: atom_id res chain seq x y z
N MET A 1 38.91 23.73 -23.47
CA MET A 1 39.33 23.42 -24.10
C MET A 1 40.69 23.26 -24.67
N PRO A 2 41.72 22.88 -23.88
CA PRO A 2 43.04 22.46 -24.40
C PRO A 2 42.98 21.20 -25.25
N GLU A 3 42.12 20.22 -24.87
CA GLU A 3 42.02 18.91 -25.53
C GLU A 3 41.54 18.99 -26.99
N ASP A 4 40.58 19.88 -27.29
CA ASP A 4 40.07 20.03 -28.68
C ASP A 4 41.14 20.60 -29.63
N LYS A 5 42.04 21.45 -29.12
CA LYS A 5 43.17 21.98 -29.90
C LYS A 5 44.23 20.90 -30.16
N ALA A 6 44.56 20.06 -29.18
CA ALA A 6 45.52 18.97 -29.33
C ALA A 6 45.02 17.94 -30.34
N ARG A 7 43.72 17.59 -30.24
CA ARG A 7 43.07 16.65 -31.18
C ARG A 7 43.06 17.17 -32.62
N LYS A 8 42.64 18.40 -32.83
CA LYS A 8 42.65 19.03 -34.17
C LYS A 8 44.07 19.05 -34.76
N ARG A 9 45.08 19.21 -33.91
CA ARG A 9 46.48 19.20 -34.32
C ARG A 9 46.90 17.77 -34.73
N ALA A 10 46.54 16.74 -33.98
CA ALA A 10 46.84 15.33 -34.30
C ALA A 10 46.15 14.88 -35.60
N VAL A 11 44.85 15.24 -35.79
CA VAL A 11 44.12 14.94 -37.04
C VAL A 11 44.80 15.59 -38.25
N ARG A 12 45.20 16.85 -38.13
CA ARG A 12 45.93 17.56 -39.23
C ARG A 12 47.32 16.94 -39.52
N ALA A 13 48.05 16.53 -38.48
CA ALA A 13 49.33 15.86 -38.65
C ALA A 13 49.16 14.54 -39.41
N ARG A 14 48.16 13.73 -39.06
CA ARG A 14 47.85 12.49 -39.78
C ARG A 14 47.44 12.72 -41.23
N MET A 15 46.61 13.73 -41.49
CA MET A 15 46.26 14.13 -42.86
C MET A 15 47.47 14.47 -43.71
N ALA A 16 48.44 15.21 -43.11
CA ALA A 16 49.69 15.56 -43.80
C ALA A 16 50.57 14.33 -44.11
N GLN A 17 50.53 13.30 -43.27
CA GLN A 17 51.31 12.07 -43.46
C GLN A 17 50.67 11.06 -44.41
N THR A 18 49.33 10.99 -44.43
CA THR A 18 48.62 9.89 -45.12
C THR A 18 47.79 10.34 -46.33
N GLY A 19 47.61 11.63 -46.52
CA GLY A 19 46.73 12.18 -47.57
C GLY A 19 45.23 11.92 -47.35
N GLU A 20 44.83 11.37 -46.18
CA GLU A 20 43.43 11.06 -45.86
C GLU A 20 42.60 12.35 -45.64
N ARG A 21 41.32 12.28 -45.98
CA ARG A 21 40.40 13.39 -45.65
C ARG A 21 40.20 13.55 -44.15
N TYR A 22 39.92 14.77 -43.68
CA TYR A 22 39.77 15.09 -42.26
C TYR A 22 38.84 14.12 -41.50
N THR A 23 37.69 13.79 -42.08
CA THR A 23 36.72 12.87 -41.48
C THR A 23 37.24 11.44 -41.32
N THR A 24 38.07 10.96 -42.24
CA THR A 24 38.74 9.65 -42.21
C THR A 24 39.86 9.63 -41.19
N ALA A 25 40.73 10.67 -41.22
CA ALA A 25 41.82 10.84 -40.27
C ALA A 25 41.30 11.01 -38.84
N ALA A 26 40.23 11.76 -38.64
CA ALA A 26 39.56 11.94 -37.33
C ALA A 26 38.95 10.63 -36.81
N ARG A 27 38.40 9.78 -37.70
CA ARG A 27 37.87 8.47 -37.34
C ARG A 27 38.96 7.48 -36.97
N LYS A 28 40.06 7.48 -37.70
CA LYS A 28 41.20 6.58 -37.45
C LYS A 28 42.09 6.98 -36.28
N LEU A 29 42.18 8.26 -35.95
CA LEU A 29 42.84 8.72 -34.73
C LEU A 29 42.00 8.49 -33.46
N GLY A 30 40.85 7.86 -33.68
CA GLY A 30 39.92 7.60 -32.59
C GLY A 30 39.44 8.92 -31.96
N THR A 31 38.16 9.19 -32.06
CA THR A 31 37.47 9.57 -30.83
C THR A 31 38.01 8.55 -29.83
N PRO A 32 38.40 8.90 -28.58
CA PRO A 32 38.40 7.88 -27.56
C PRO A 32 37.07 7.19 -27.77
N ALA A 33 37.08 5.91 -28.18
CA ALA A 33 35.87 5.16 -28.33
C ALA A 33 35.20 5.43 -26.99
N TYR A 34 33.99 6.01 -27.03
CA TYR A 34 33.19 6.14 -25.84
C TYR A 34 33.09 4.70 -25.41
N ASP A 35 33.95 4.29 -24.50
CA ASP A 35 33.96 2.91 -24.02
C ASP A 35 32.78 2.84 -23.07
N THR A 36 31.62 2.48 -23.67
CA THR A 36 30.38 2.27 -22.93
C THR A 36 30.55 1.18 -21.85
N ASN A 37 31.71 0.48 -21.86
CA ASN A 37 32.06 -0.53 -20.87
C ASN A 37 32.99 0.00 -19.78
N ASP A 38 33.47 1.25 -19.85
CA ASP A 38 34.25 1.86 -18.76
C ASP A 38 33.28 2.17 -17.57
N PRO A 39 33.41 1.47 -16.43
CA PRO A 39 32.58 1.65 -15.27
C PRO A 39 32.53 3.09 -14.73
N GLU A 40 33.68 3.78 -14.74
CA GLU A 40 33.78 5.16 -14.26
C GLU A 40 32.99 6.12 -15.18
N GLN A 41 33.14 5.92 -16.50
CA GLN A 41 32.44 6.72 -17.49
C GLN A 41 30.91 6.49 -17.43
N ARG A 42 30.50 5.23 -17.27
CA ARG A 42 29.08 4.87 -17.09
C ARG A 42 28.51 5.54 -15.85
N THR A 43 29.19 5.44 -14.71
CA THR A 43 28.77 6.06 -13.46
C THR A 43 28.66 7.58 -13.59
N ARG A 44 29.63 8.24 -14.25
CA ARG A 44 29.57 9.68 -14.48
C ARG A 44 28.36 10.07 -15.33
N THR A 45 28.11 9.34 -16.41
CA THR A 45 26.95 9.59 -17.28
C THR A 45 25.63 9.42 -16.55
N LEU A 46 25.51 8.39 -15.68
CA LEU A 46 24.31 8.15 -14.90
C LEU A 46 24.08 9.24 -13.84
N ASN A 47 25.15 9.73 -13.19
CA ASN A 47 25.08 10.86 -12.28
C ASN A 47 24.63 12.15 -13.00
N GLU A 48 25.19 12.47 -14.18
CA GLU A 48 24.78 13.64 -14.98
C GLU A 48 23.30 13.55 -15.43
N ARG A 49 22.85 12.33 -15.78
CA ARG A 49 21.43 12.06 -16.07
C ARG A 49 20.55 12.28 -14.83
N PHE A 50 20.98 11.80 -13.66
CA PHE A 50 20.25 11.98 -12.40
C PHE A 50 20.08 13.45 -12.07
N ASP A 51 21.16 14.25 -12.12
CA ASP A 51 21.09 15.69 -11.84
C ASP A 51 20.10 16.41 -12.80
N THR A 52 20.17 16.05 -14.09
CA THR A 52 19.28 16.60 -15.12
C THR A 52 17.81 16.25 -14.84
N VAL A 53 17.54 14.97 -14.55
CA VAL A 53 16.17 14.47 -14.33
C VAL A 53 15.60 14.99 -13.02
N ALA A 54 16.41 15.02 -11.95
CA ALA A 54 15.99 15.60 -10.67
C ALA A 54 15.62 17.08 -10.82
N GLY A 55 16.39 17.83 -11.63
CA GLY A 55 16.06 19.22 -11.98
C GLY A 55 14.74 19.37 -12.74
N GLN A 56 14.30 18.36 -13.51
CA GLN A 56 13.00 18.39 -14.22
C GLN A 56 11.82 18.21 -13.27
N LEU A 57 12.01 17.59 -12.11
CA LEU A 57 10.97 17.39 -11.10
C LEU A 57 10.74 18.61 -10.21
N GLY A 58 11.57 19.64 -10.33
CA GLY A 58 11.47 20.87 -9.53
C GLY A 58 10.10 21.54 -9.65
N SER A 59 9.63 22.15 -8.56
CA SER A 59 8.31 22.80 -8.49
C SER A 59 8.16 24.01 -9.41
N ASP A 60 9.28 24.61 -9.83
CA ASP A 60 9.35 25.71 -10.77
C ASP A 60 9.13 25.30 -12.24
N LYS A 61 9.14 24.00 -12.52
CA LYS A 61 8.99 23.47 -13.88
C LYS A 61 7.53 23.35 -14.30
N PRO A 62 7.22 23.56 -15.58
CA PRO A 62 5.89 23.28 -16.12
C PRO A 62 5.46 21.82 -15.88
N PRO A 63 4.16 21.55 -15.66
CA PRO A 63 3.67 20.17 -15.38
C PRO A 63 4.11 19.15 -16.42
N ALA A 64 4.11 19.50 -17.70
CA ALA A 64 4.55 18.59 -18.78
C ALA A 64 6.04 18.19 -18.65
N VAL A 65 6.89 19.12 -18.19
CA VAL A 65 8.31 18.84 -17.94
C VAL A 65 8.45 17.92 -16.74
N ARG A 66 7.66 18.14 -15.68
CA ARG A 66 7.66 17.28 -14.48
C ARG A 66 7.19 15.87 -14.81
N VAL A 67 6.14 15.71 -15.63
CA VAL A 67 5.69 14.40 -16.10
C VAL A 67 6.79 13.69 -16.89
N ALA A 68 7.48 14.39 -17.81
CA ALA A 68 8.62 13.83 -18.52
C ALA A 68 9.75 13.43 -17.56
N GLY A 69 10.01 14.25 -16.51
CA GLY A 69 10.97 13.96 -15.45
C GLY A 69 10.62 12.68 -14.67
N VAL A 70 9.33 12.43 -14.38
CA VAL A 70 8.88 11.19 -13.71
C VAL A 70 9.26 9.96 -14.55
N TYR A 71 8.93 9.95 -15.83
CA TYR A 71 9.30 8.82 -16.72
C TYR A 71 10.81 8.69 -16.90
N ALA A 72 11.54 9.81 -16.99
CA ALA A 72 12.99 9.79 -17.11
C ALA A 72 13.66 9.26 -15.83
N MET A 73 13.14 9.60 -14.63
CA MET A 73 13.61 9.08 -13.35
C MET A 73 13.37 7.57 -13.24
N ALA A 74 12.20 7.09 -13.69
CA ALA A 74 11.90 5.66 -13.73
C ALA A 74 12.85 4.91 -14.68
N GLY A 75 13.05 5.42 -15.90
CA GLY A 75 14.00 4.83 -16.83
C GLY A 75 15.44 4.84 -16.31
N LEU A 76 15.82 5.86 -15.53
CA LEU A 76 17.12 5.89 -14.87
C LEU A 76 17.22 4.84 -13.77
N ALA A 77 16.15 4.64 -12.97
CA ALA A 77 16.08 3.58 -11.97
C ALA A 77 16.24 2.19 -12.59
N ASP A 78 15.68 1.97 -13.78
CA ASP A 78 15.80 0.71 -14.51
C ASP A 78 17.22 0.49 -15.04
N ASP A 79 17.85 1.54 -15.58
CA ASP A 79 19.19 1.51 -16.13
C ASP A 79 20.30 1.42 -15.06
N TRP A 80 20.00 1.78 -13.79
CA TRP A 80 20.98 1.92 -12.72
C TRP A 80 20.66 1.08 -11.48
N PRO A 81 20.86 -0.24 -11.54
CA PRO A 81 20.50 -1.16 -10.45
C PRO A 81 21.06 -0.78 -9.08
N ASP A 82 22.34 -0.35 -9.04
CA ASP A 82 23.06 -0.04 -7.79
C ASP A 82 22.49 1.21 -7.08
N HIS A 83 21.81 2.11 -7.80
CA HIS A 83 21.22 3.35 -7.29
C HIS A 83 19.72 3.44 -7.56
N ARG A 84 19.10 2.32 -7.92
CA ARG A 84 17.66 2.24 -8.19
C ARG A 84 16.84 2.77 -7.01
N GLN A 85 17.20 2.37 -5.79
CA GLN A 85 16.52 2.86 -4.59
C GLN A 85 16.54 4.39 -4.50
N MET A 86 17.68 5.03 -4.77
CA MET A 86 17.81 6.48 -4.74
C MET A 86 16.86 7.17 -5.74
N CYS A 87 16.72 6.61 -6.95
CA CYS A 87 15.78 7.14 -7.93
C CYS A 87 14.32 6.97 -7.47
N VAL A 88 13.99 5.83 -6.87
CA VAL A 88 12.68 5.57 -6.29
C VAL A 88 12.40 6.51 -5.11
N ASP A 89 13.40 6.78 -4.26
CA ASP A 89 13.27 7.70 -3.12
C ASP A 89 12.93 9.13 -3.59
N VAL A 90 13.47 9.57 -4.73
CA VAL A 90 13.12 10.88 -5.33
C VAL A 90 11.66 10.90 -5.76
N LEU A 91 11.15 9.83 -6.38
CA LEU A 91 9.75 9.72 -6.77
C LEU A 91 8.82 9.70 -5.55
N CYS A 92 9.20 8.98 -4.50
CA CYS A 92 8.45 8.97 -3.24
C CYS A 92 8.48 10.35 -2.56
N ALA A 93 9.64 11.01 -2.52
CA ALA A 93 9.79 12.35 -1.98
C ALA A 93 8.90 13.37 -2.71
N TYR A 94 8.73 13.23 -4.03
CA TYR A 94 7.81 14.06 -4.78
C TYR A 94 6.37 13.95 -4.28
N LEU A 95 5.91 12.75 -3.91
CA LEU A 95 4.57 12.54 -3.35
C LEU A 95 4.42 13.10 -1.93
N ARG A 96 5.49 13.22 -1.16
CA ARG A 96 5.50 13.81 0.18
C ARG A 96 5.58 15.34 0.18
N MET A 97 5.84 15.97 -0.98
CA MET A 97 5.81 17.44 -1.05
C MET A 97 4.42 17.97 -0.67
N PRO A 98 4.35 19.18 -0.08
CA PRO A 98 3.08 19.81 0.25
C PRO A 98 2.11 19.76 -0.93
N TYR A 99 0.90 19.30 -0.67
CA TYR A 99 -0.14 19.16 -1.67
C TYR A 99 -1.49 19.51 -1.04
N GLU A 100 -2.09 20.57 -1.52
CA GLU A 100 -3.40 21.00 -1.03
C GLU A 100 -4.51 20.14 -1.65
N PRO A 101 -5.56 19.82 -0.89
CA PRO A 101 -6.78 19.21 -1.41
C PRO A 101 -7.34 20.05 -2.56
N GLY A 102 -8.08 19.42 -3.46
CA GLY A 102 -8.65 20.07 -4.62
C GLY A 102 -9.47 21.31 -4.26
N PRO A 103 -9.29 22.40 -4.99
CA PRO A 103 -10.10 23.61 -4.79
C PRO A 103 -11.58 23.26 -5.06
N GLY A 104 -12.47 23.84 -4.27
CA GLY A 104 -13.93 23.66 -4.46
C GLY A 104 -14.39 24.12 -5.85
N ASP A 105 -15.62 23.74 -6.21
CA ASP A 105 -16.22 24.04 -7.53
C ASP A 105 -16.29 25.53 -7.84
N ASP A 106 -16.39 26.37 -6.82
CA ASP A 106 -16.44 27.84 -6.92
C ASP A 106 -15.05 28.49 -7.09
N ALA A 107 -13.97 27.70 -7.04
CA ALA A 107 -12.63 28.24 -7.17
C ALA A 107 -12.35 28.77 -8.59
N PRO A 108 -11.53 29.83 -8.74
CA PRO A 108 -11.12 30.33 -10.05
C PRO A 108 -10.58 29.22 -10.96
N MET A 109 -10.91 29.29 -12.25
CA MET A 109 -10.49 28.31 -13.25
C MET A 109 -8.97 28.06 -13.24
N GLU A 110 -8.18 29.12 -13.06
CA GLU A 110 -6.72 29.02 -12.99
C GLU A 110 -6.25 28.12 -11.85
N LYS A 111 -6.84 28.27 -10.64
CA LYS A 111 -6.52 27.41 -9.49
C LYS A 111 -6.92 25.95 -9.75
N ARG A 112 -8.08 25.73 -10.36
CA ARG A 112 -8.55 24.37 -10.72
C ARG A 112 -7.62 23.71 -11.74
N LEU A 113 -7.19 24.46 -12.78
CA LEU A 113 -6.25 23.94 -13.77
C LEU A 113 -4.87 23.67 -13.19
N ALA A 114 -4.36 24.55 -12.32
CA ALA A 114 -3.10 24.35 -11.63
C ALA A 114 -3.13 23.09 -10.72
N PHE A 115 -4.24 22.91 -10.00
CA PHE A 115 -4.47 21.70 -9.20
C PHE A 115 -4.51 20.45 -10.07
N GLN A 116 -5.31 20.42 -11.15
CA GLN A 116 -5.40 19.28 -12.07
C GLN A 116 -4.04 18.93 -12.66
N ALA A 117 -3.26 19.93 -13.03
CA ALA A 117 -1.92 19.72 -13.56
C ALA A 117 -0.95 19.12 -12.52
N SER A 118 -0.99 19.60 -11.28
CA SER A 118 -0.21 19.03 -10.17
C SER A 118 -0.63 17.60 -9.85
N ARG A 119 -1.95 17.36 -9.80
CA ARG A 119 -2.55 16.05 -9.58
C ARG A 119 -2.10 15.03 -10.63
N GLU A 120 -2.07 15.41 -11.92
CA GLU A 120 -1.64 14.53 -13.00
C GLU A 120 -0.18 14.09 -12.84
N VAL A 121 0.72 14.98 -12.42
CA VAL A 121 2.12 14.62 -12.14
C VAL A 121 2.18 13.60 -11.01
N ARG A 122 1.46 13.82 -9.90
CA ARG A 122 1.42 12.90 -8.75
C ARG A 122 0.86 11.53 -9.14
N HIS A 123 -0.26 11.52 -9.88
CA HIS A 123 -0.85 10.28 -10.38
C HIS A 123 0.06 9.56 -11.38
N THR A 124 0.89 10.29 -12.13
CA THR A 124 1.91 9.68 -12.99
C THR A 124 2.99 8.99 -12.17
N VAL A 125 3.44 9.58 -11.05
CA VAL A 125 4.38 8.91 -10.13
C VAL A 125 3.78 7.60 -9.60
N ILE A 126 2.53 7.63 -9.11
CA ILE A 126 1.84 6.45 -8.59
C ILE A 126 1.74 5.37 -9.68
N ARG A 127 1.32 5.75 -10.89
CA ARG A 127 1.17 4.84 -12.04
C ARG A 127 2.49 4.18 -12.41
N VAL A 128 3.58 4.92 -12.41
CA VAL A 128 4.92 4.40 -12.71
C VAL A 128 5.37 3.40 -11.64
N ILE A 129 5.23 3.73 -10.37
CA ILE A 129 5.56 2.83 -9.26
C ILE A 129 4.71 1.54 -9.35
N ALA A 130 3.40 1.67 -9.52
CA ALA A 130 2.49 0.53 -9.63
C ALA A 130 2.83 -0.38 -10.82
N ALA A 131 3.22 0.18 -11.97
CA ALA A 131 3.64 -0.59 -13.14
C ALA A 131 4.86 -1.48 -12.83
N HIS A 132 5.81 -1.00 -12.04
CA HIS A 132 6.99 -1.75 -11.64
C HIS A 132 6.73 -2.77 -10.51
N LEU A 133 5.66 -2.55 -9.74
CA LEU A 133 5.23 -3.47 -8.68
C LEU A 133 4.32 -4.59 -9.20
N ASN A 134 3.52 -4.37 -10.23
CA ASN A 134 2.62 -5.39 -10.78
C ASN A 134 3.21 -6.20 -11.95
N GLY A 135 4.45 -5.94 -12.32
CA GLY A 135 5.15 -6.68 -13.37
C GLY A 135 4.79 -6.28 -14.79
N THR A 136 4.11 -5.15 -15.01
CA THR A 136 3.85 -4.62 -16.36
C THR A 136 5.03 -3.82 -16.93
N ALA A 137 5.98 -3.43 -16.10
CA ALA A 137 7.26 -2.86 -16.51
C ALA A 137 8.32 -3.94 -16.72
N PRO A 138 9.30 -3.72 -17.63
CA PRO A 138 10.37 -4.69 -17.90
C PRO A 138 11.27 -4.99 -16.70
N VAL A 139 11.42 -4.02 -15.80
CA VAL A 139 12.23 -4.13 -14.59
C VAL A 139 11.32 -4.08 -13.38
N SER A 140 11.44 -5.08 -12.49
CA SER A 140 10.67 -5.11 -11.25
C SER A 140 11.32 -4.25 -10.17
N TRP A 141 10.47 -3.54 -9.41
CA TRP A 141 10.86 -2.82 -8.19
C TRP A 141 10.34 -3.51 -6.92
N CYS A 142 9.82 -4.72 -7.03
CA CYS A 142 9.45 -5.53 -5.87
C CYS A 142 10.64 -5.68 -4.92
N GLY A 143 10.41 -5.55 -3.61
CA GLY A 143 11.46 -5.63 -2.60
C GLY A 143 12.20 -4.33 -2.30
N LEU A 144 11.97 -3.24 -3.05
CA LEU A 144 12.48 -1.91 -2.72
C LEU A 144 11.66 -1.27 -1.59
N ASN A 145 12.23 -0.21 -1.01
CA ASN A 145 11.53 0.61 -0.03
C ASN A 145 10.76 1.75 -0.72
N PHE A 146 9.55 2.01 -0.24
CA PHE A 146 8.71 3.11 -0.71
C PHE A 146 8.24 3.92 0.49
N ASP A 147 8.72 5.16 0.61
CA ASP A 147 8.37 6.04 1.71
C ASP A 147 7.36 7.12 1.27
N PHE A 148 6.10 6.90 1.63
CA PHE A 148 4.97 7.79 1.40
C PHE A 148 4.46 8.44 2.70
N ALA A 149 5.28 8.48 3.76
CA ALA A 149 4.87 9.01 5.05
C ALA A 149 4.35 10.44 4.93
N GLY A 150 3.15 10.71 5.45
CA GLY A 150 2.49 12.01 5.38
C GLY A 150 2.08 12.46 3.98
N ALA A 151 2.15 11.59 2.96
CA ALA A 151 1.71 11.95 1.62
C ALA A 151 0.18 11.98 1.52
N VAL A 152 -0.36 12.91 0.72
CA VAL A 152 -1.80 13.00 0.43
C VAL A 152 -2.12 12.18 -0.81
N PHE A 153 -3.10 11.28 -0.71
CA PHE A 153 -3.59 10.44 -1.81
C PHE A 153 -5.05 10.81 -2.14
N ASP A 154 -5.26 11.54 -3.21
CA ASP A 154 -6.58 11.88 -3.77
C ASP A 154 -6.98 11.00 -4.95
N GLY A 155 -6.37 9.83 -5.02
CA GLY A 155 -6.54 8.78 -5.99
C GLY A 155 -5.24 8.04 -6.25
N GLY A 156 -5.33 6.88 -6.89
CA GLY A 156 -4.18 6.06 -7.26
C GLY A 156 -4.55 4.60 -7.50
N ASP A 157 -3.85 3.95 -8.40
CA ASP A 157 -4.10 2.56 -8.75
C ASP A 157 -2.85 1.70 -8.52
N PHE A 158 -2.89 0.90 -7.46
CA PHE A 158 -1.92 -0.13 -7.10
C PHE A 158 -2.50 -1.55 -7.29
N SER A 159 -3.51 -1.70 -8.16
CA SER A 159 -4.14 -3.00 -8.39
C SER A 159 -3.12 -4.02 -8.88
N GLY A 160 -3.12 -5.21 -8.25
CA GLY A 160 -2.20 -6.29 -8.56
C GLY A 160 -0.74 -6.02 -8.18
N ALA A 161 -0.45 -4.94 -7.45
CA ALA A 161 0.91 -4.65 -6.98
C ALA A 161 1.41 -5.74 -6.02
N LYS A 162 2.70 -6.11 -6.14
CA LYS A 162 3.34 -7.13 -5.30
C LYS A 162 4.29 -6.49 -4.32
N PHE A 163 3.87 -6.43 -3.07
CA PHE A 163 4.67 -6.01 -1.93
C PHE A 163 5.31 -7.24 -1.29
N SER A 164 6.44 -7.70 -1.87
CA SER A 164 7.08 -8.98 -1.53
C SER A 164 8.36 -8.85 -0.70
N GLY A 165 8.65 -7.66 -0.21
CA GLY A 165 9.83 -7.36 0.62
C GLY A 165 10.01 -5.87 0.76
N GLY A 166 11.07 -5.45 1.48
CA GLY A 166 11.31 -4.05 1.77
C GLY A 166 10.28 -3.44 2.73
N THR A 167 10.27 -2.13 2.81
CA THR A 167 9.33 -1.35 3.63
C THR A 167 8.51 -0.42 2.74
N VAL A 168 7.19 -0.48 2.86
CA VAL A 168 6.27 0.47 2.22
C VAL A 168 5.59 1.28 3.31
N ASN A 169 5.93 2.55 3.40
CA ASN A 169 5.55 3.41 4.50
C ASN A 169 4.48 4.42 4.09
N PHE A 170 3.23 4.20 4.52
CA PHE A 170 2.11 5.15 4.43
C PHE A 170 1.77 5.76 5.80
N SER A 171 2.71 5.76 6.77
CA SER A 171 2.42 6.31 8.10
C SER A 171 1.99 7.77 8.01
N ASN A 172 0.91 8.11 8.71
CA ASN A 172 0.31 9.44 8.68
C ASN A 172 -0.08 9.94 7.28
N ALA A 173 -0.17 9.07 6.28
CA ALA A 173 -0.65 9.45 4.96
C ALA A 173 -2.14 9.82 5.04
N GLU A 174 -2.57 10.75 4.19
CA GLU A 174 -3.92 11.27 4.16
C GLU A 174 -4.66 10.76 2.92
N PHE A 175 -5.89 10.28 3.12
CA PHE A 175 -6.80 9.81 2.08
C PHE A 175 -8.11 10.62 2.14
N PRO A 176 -8.09 11.92 1.71
CA PRO A 176 -9.22 12.82 1.91
C PRO A 176 -10.34 12.62 0.90
N ALA A 177 -10.04 12.14 -0.29
CA ALA A 177 -11.03 12.02 -1.38
C ALA A 177 -10.54 11.07 -2.48
N GLY A 178 -11.39 10.84 -3.49
CA GLY A 178 -11.06 10.02 -4.65
C GLY A 178 -11.04 8.52 -4.37
N THR A 179 -10.43 7.75 -5.26
CA THR A 179 -10.32 6.30 -5.14
C THR A 179 -8.85 5.89 -5.16
N VAL A 180 -8.41 5.20 -4.12
CA VAL A 180 -7.12 4.53 -4.07
C VAL A 180 -7.35 3.03 -4.03
N THR A 181 -6.86 2.29 -5.03
CA THR A 181 -7.12 0.86 -5.11
C THR A 181 -5.86 0.03 -4.99
N PHE A 182 -5.95 -1.00 -4.15
CA PHE A 182 -5.01 -2.10 -3.97
C PHE A 182 -5.68 -3.44 -4.34
N ALA A 183 -6.67 -3.39 -5.25
CA ALA A 183 -7.43 -4.58 -5.61
C ALA A 183 -6.54 -5.69 -6.16
N GLY A 184 -6.64 -6.88 -5.59
CA GLY A 184 -5.79 -8.01 -5.95
C GLY A 184 -4.30 -7.84 -5.63
N ALA A 185 -3.91 -6.82 -4.85
CA ALA A 185 -2.53 -6.65 -4.42
C ALA A 185 -2.08 -7.82 -3.52
N GLU A 186 -0.80 -8.16 -3.59
CA GLU A 186 -0.20 -9.24 -2.81
C GLU A 186 0.79 -8.65 -1.78
N PHE A 187 0.51 -8.86 -0.50
CA PHE A 187 1.35 -8.49 0.64
C PHE A 187 1.99 -9.79 1.19
N SER A 188 3.13 -10.19 0.61
CA SER A 188 3.71 -11.52 0.85
C SER A 188 5.05 -11.49 1.62
N GLY A 189 5.53 -10.31 1.99
CA GLY A 189 6.75 -10.15 2.78
C GLY A 189 7.06 -8.69 3.05
N GLY A 190 8.01 -8.43 3.96
CA GLY A 190 8.38 -7.09 4.38
C GLY A 190 7.35 -6.43 5.29
N THR A 191 7.37 -5.11 5.35
CA THR A 191 6.47 -4.31 6.19
C THR A 191 5.73 -3.29 5.34
N VAL A 192 4.41 -3.25 5.48
CA VAL A 192 3.57 -2.18 4.91
C VAL A 192 2.86 -1.47 6.05
N THR A 193 3.15 -0.20 6.27
CA THR A 193 2.56 0.52 7.40
C THR A 193 1.67 1.66 6.94
N PHE A 194 0.47 1.71 7.51
CA PHE A 194 -0.52 2.79 7.47
C PHE A 194 -0.72 3.36 8.89
N ALA A 195 0.27 3.21 9.77
CA ALA A 195 0.16 3.66 11.16
C ALA A 195 -0.16 5.15 11.23
N GLY A 196 -1.22 5.49 11.96
CA GLY A 196 -1.69 6.87 12.08
C GLY A 196 -2.28 7.48 10.81
N ALA A 197 -2.43 6.72 9.71
CA ALA A 197 -3.00 7.24 8.47
C ALA A 197 -4.45 7.69 8.65
N GLU A 198 -4.88 8.70 7.87
CA GLU A 198 -6.20 9.32 7.97
C GLU A 198 -7.04 9.03 6.72
N PHE A 199 -8.10 8.24 6.89
CA PHE A 199 -9.09 7.92 5.86
C PHE A 199 -10.34 8.76 6.14
N SER A 200 -10.40 9.96 5.53
CA SER A 200 -11.44 10.95 5.88
C SER A 200 -12.53 11.13 4.82
N GLY A 201 -12.35 10.59 3.61
CA GLY A 201 -13.36 10.72 2.56
C GLY A 201 -13.07 9.90 1.30
N ALA A 202 -11.90 9.27 1.20
CA ALA A 202 -11.55 8.44 0.05
C ALA A 202 -12.27 7.09 0.08
N LYS A 203 -12.40 6.50 -1.12
CA LYS A 203 -12.67 5.08 -1.27
C LYS A 203 -11.35 4.34 -1.40
N VAL A 204 -10.95 3.59 -0.37
CA VAL A 204 -9.73 2.78 -0.37
C VAL A 204 -10.10 1.30 -0.47
N ASN A 205 -9.60 0.63 -1.50
CA ASN A 205 -10.10 -0.68 -1.90
C ASN A 205 -8.99 -1.74 -1.92
N PHE A 206 -9.09 -2.73 -1.01
CA PHE A 206 -8.28 -3.95 -0.95
C PHE A 206 -9.06 -5.20 -1.40
N PHE A 207 -10.01 -5.05 -2.31
CA PHE A 207 -10.81 -6.16 -2.82
C PHE A 207 -9.92 -7.27 -3.40
N LEU A 208 -10.13 -8.53 -2.98
CA LEU A 208 -9.30 -9.68 -3.37
C LEU A 208 -7.80 -9.56 -3.02
N ALA A 209 -7.41 -8.59 -2.19
CA ALA A 209 -6.01 -8.49 -1.74
C ALA A 209 -5.60 -9.71 -0.91
N LYS A 210 -4.33 -10.09 -1.00
CA LYS A 210 -3.76 -11.25 -0.27
C LYS A 210 -2.75 -10.77 0.75
N PHE A 211 -2.99 -11.07 2.01
CA PHE A 211 -2.09 -10.82 3.13
C PHE A 211 -1.52 -12.17 3.59
N SER A 212 -0.35 -12.57 3.05
CA SER A 212 0.16 -13.94 3.16
C SER A 212 1.54 -14.07 3.81
N GLY A 213 2.05 -13.03 4.46
CA GLY A 213 3.35 -13.11 5.13
C GLY A 213 3.99 -11.76 5.44
N ALA A 214 3.35 -10.66 5.04
CA ALA A 214 3.77 -9.32 5.41
C ALA A 214 3.25 -8.93 6.80
N MET A 215 3.95 -8.01 7.46
CA MET A 215 3.37 -7.19 8.52
C MET A 215 2.65 -6.01 7.85
N VAL A 216 1.33 -5.91 8.05
CA VAL A 216 0.53 -4.77 7.56
C VAL A 216 -0.06 -4.03 8.75
N ASP A 217 0.40 -2.81 8.97
CA ASP A 217 0.14 -2.08 10.20
C ASP A 217 -0.77 -0.85 9.96
N PHE A 218 -1.98 -0.88 10.53
CA PHE A 218 -2.93 0.22 10.59
C PHE A 218 -3.07 0.77 12.03
N ALA A 219 -2.07 0.54 12.90
CA ALA A 219 -2.14 0.98 14.28
C ALA A 219 -2.41 2.48 14.40
N GLY A 220 -3.39 2.85 15.21
CA GLY A 220 -3.77 4.24 15.41
C GLY A 220 -4.34 4.94 14.17
N ALA A 221 -4.63 4.24 13.08
CA ALA A 221 -5.26 4.82 11.89
C ALA A 221 -6.63 5.40 12.24
N LYS A 222 -6.97 6.53 11.61
CA LYS A 222 -8.25 7.23 11.78
C LYS A 222 -9.11 7.00 10.55
N ILE A 223 -10.21 6.29 10.71
CA ILE A 223 -11.14 5.93 9.64
C ILE A 223 -12.45 6.63 9.93
N SER A 224 -12.57 7.89 9.49
CA SER A 224 -13.64 8.81 9.88
C SER A 224 -14.65 9.12 8.78
N GLY A 225 -14.37 8.73 7.54
CA GLY A 225 -15.27 8.93 6.41
C GLY A 225 -14.84 8.12 5.19
N GLY A 226 -15.68 8.11 4.16
CA GLY A 226 -15.45 7.32 2.96
C GLY A 226 -15.69 5.82 3.17
N GLU A 227 -15.04 5.02 2.35
CA GLU A 227 -15.18 3.56 2.34
C GLU A 227 -13.80 2.90 2.36
N VAL A 228 -13.59 1.92 3.24
CA VAL A 228 -12.39 1.06 3.23
C VAL A 228 -12.81 -0.39 3.04
N GLY A 229 -12.52 -0.95 1.87
CA GLY A 229 -13.02 -2.26 1.45
C GLY A 229 -11.95 -3.34 1.46
N PHE A 230 -12.13 -4.40 2.26
CA PHE A 230 -11.35 -5.64 2.23
C PHE A 230 -12.19 -6.83 1.73
N GLY A 231 -13.21 -6.56 0.90
CA GLY A 231 -14.10 -7.61 0.42
C GLY A 231 -13.34 -8.73 -0.29
N TYR A 232 -13.64 -10.00 0.06
CA TYR A 232 -12.95 -11.18 -0.46
C TYR A 232 -11.44 -11.21 -0.22
N ALA A 233 -10.89 -10.37 0.64
CA ALA A 233 -9.48 -10.40 0.96
C ALA A 233 -9.12 -11.70 1.70
N GLY A 234 -7.92 -12.21 1.44
CA GLY A 234 -7.37 -13.38 2.12
C GLY A 234 -6.31 -12.98 3.14
N PHE A 235 -6.53 -13.35 4.39
CA PHE A 235 -5.59 -13.18 5.48
C PHE A 235 -5.07 -14.58 5.85
N SER A 236 -3.95 -15.02 5.28
CA SER A 236 -3.46 -16.41 5.41
C SER A 236 -2.10 -16.56 6.09
N GLY A 237 -1.49 -15.46 6.51
CA GLY A 237 -0.21 -15.45 7.22
C GLY A 237 0.24 -14.02 7.49
N GLY A 238 1.30 -13.85 8.27
CA GLY A 238 1.76 -12.54 8.69
C GLY A 238 0.88 -11.91 9.76
N GLU A 239 0.97 -10.61 9.90
CA GLU A 239 0.24 -9.83 10.90
C GLU A 239 -0.49 -8.68 10.24
N VAL A 240 -1.76 -8.48 10.57
CA VAL A 240 -2.52 -7.27 10.20
C VAL A 240 -3.00 -6.59 11.49
N ASN A 241 -2.50 -5.40 11.73
CA ASN A 241 -2.65 -4.72 12.99
C ASN A 241 -3.53 -3.47 12.87
N PHE A 242 -4.71 -3.46 13.49
CA PHE A 242 -5.58 -2.31 13.66
C PHE A 242 -5.64 -1.85 15.13
N SER A 243 -4.61 -2.15 15.93
CA SER A 243 -4.60 -1.76 17.35
C SER A 243 -4.73 -0.26 17.51
N SER A 244 -5.58 0.17 18.43
CA SER A 244 -5.89 1.58 18.69
C SER A 244 -6.41 2.37 17.47
N ALA A 245 -6.81 1.70 16.40
CA ALA A 245 -7.44 2.36 15.25
C ALA A 245 -8.83 2.90 15.65
N LYS A 246 -9.22 4.03 15.02
CA LYS A 246 -10.47 4.72 15.33
C LYS A 246 -11.43 4.66 14.15
N PHE A 247 -12.54 3.95 14.35
CA PHE A 247 -13.63 3.82 13.37
C PHE A 247 -14.79 4.73 13.82
N SER A 248 -14.92 5.92 13.21
CA SER A 248 -15.82 6.95 13.72
C SER A 248 -16.91 7.44 12.76
N GLY A 249 -16.94 6.99 11.51
CA GLY A 249 -17.96 7.43 10.57
C GLY A 249 -17.90 6.78 9.18
N ALA A 250 -16.87 5.99 8.92
CA ALA A 250 -16.66 5.32 7.64
C ALA A 250 -17.44 4.02 7.51
N GLU A 251 -17.55 3.54 6.27
CA GLU A 251 -17.96 2.17 5.98
C GLU A 251 -16.71 1.31 5.76
N VAL A 252 -16.50 0.28 6.59
CA VAL A 252 -15.39 -0.65 6.50
C VAL A 252 -15.90 -2.06 6.24
N HIS A 253 -15.50 -2.66 5.14
CA HIS A 253 -16.04 -3.93 4.68
C HIS A 253 -14.98 -5.03 4.65
N PHE A 254 -15.14 -6.03 5.53
CA PHE A 254 -14.44 -7.33 5.47
C PHE A 254 -15.37 -8.42 4.92
N SER A 255 -16.37 -8.04 4.14
CA SER A 255 -17.40 -8.98 3.68
C SER A 255 -16.79 -10.07 2.81
N ARG A 256 -17.10 -11.34 3.14
CA ARG A 256 -16.57 -12.54 2.47
C ARG A 256 -15.05 -12.67 2.52
N SER A 257 -14.37 -11.98 3.43
CA SER A 257 -12.94 -12.16 3.68
C SER A 257 -12.69 -13.50 4.37
N ARG A 258 -11.52 -14.06 4.12
CA ARG A 258 -11.09 -15.31 4.74
C ARG A 258 -9.93 -15.08 5.67
N PHE A 259 -10.11 -15.48 6.92
CA PHE A 259 -9.10 -15.47 7.96
C PHE A 259 -8.65 -16.92 8.18
N THR A 260 -7.62 -17.37 7.42
CA THR A 260 -7.16 -18.77 7.38
C THR A 260 -5.72 -18.86 7.84
N GLY A 261 -5.36 -19.90 8.61
CA GLY A 261 -4.01 -20.11 9.14
C GLY A 261 -3.03 -20.82 8.20
N GLU A 262 -3.35 -20.95 6.93
CA GLU A 262 -2.46 -21.59 5.95
C GLU A 262 -1.40 -20.59 5.45
N GLY A 263 -0.35 -20.40 6.25
CA GLY A 263 0.90 -19.80 5.81
C GLY A 263 1.95 -20.89 5.55
N PRO A 264 3.05 -20.61 4.81
CA PRO A 264 4.13 -21.56 4.65
C PRO A 264 4.65 -21.97 6.04
N GLU A 265 4.71 -23.27 6.30
CA GLU A 265 5.30 -23.81 7.53
C GLU A 265 6.71 -23.26 7.71
N LEU A 266 6.87 -22.26 8.56
CA LEU A 266 8.17 -21.93 9.12
C LEU A 266 8.51 -23.01 10.13
N THR A 267 9.32 -23.97 9.69
CA THR A 267 9.82 -25.08 10.50
C THR A 267 10.40 -24.55 11.82
N GLY A 268 9.70 -24.79 12.93
CA GLY A 268 10.33 -24.75 14.24
C GLY A 268 9.58 -24.21 15.44
N THR A 269 8.48 -23.47 15.30
CA THR A 269 7.71 -23.01 16.48
C THR A 269 6.21 -23.00 16.14
N GLY A 270 5.49 -23.95 16.62
CA GLY A 270 4.13 -24.35 16.34
C GLY A 270 2.99 -23.30 16.42
N THR A 271 3.10 -22.15 15.77
CA THR A 271 2.00 -21.19 15.58
C THR A 271 2.11 -20.56 14.19
N SER A 272 1.68 -21.29 13.18
CA SER A 272 1.70 -20.82 11.77
C SER A 272 0.34 -20.30 11.32
N GLY A 273 -0.31 -19.47 12.14
CA GLY A 273 -1.52 -18.75 11.78
C GLY A 273 -1.22 -17.25 11.68
N GLY A 274 -1.69 -16.55 10.66
CA GLY A 274 -1.65 -15.10 10.66
C GLY A 274 -2.54 -14.54 11.78
N MET A 275 -2.24 -13.32 12.22
CA MET A 275 -2.98 -12.65 13.31
C MET A 275 -3.58 -11.34 12.80
N VAL A 276 -4.81 -11.05 13.21
CA VAL A 276 -5.47 -9.77 12.93
C VAL A 276 -5.87 -9.14 14.26
N PHE A 277 -5.28 -8.00 14.56
CA PHE A 277 -5.48 -7.31 15.83
C PHE A 277 -6.37 -6.07 15.67
N PHE A 278 -7.42 -6.01 16.47
CA PHE A 278 -8.21 -4.81 16.75
C PHE A 278 -8.07 -4.43 18.24
N HIS A 279 -6.93 -4.76 18.85
CA HIS A 279 -6.69 -4.52 20.28
C HIS A 279 -6.85 -3.05 20.63
N ALA A 280 -7.69 -2.75 21.63
CA ALA A 280 -8.02 -1.39 22.03
C ALA A 280 -8.50 -0.47 20.89
N ALA A 281 -9.01 -1.01 19.78
CA ALA A 281 -9.62 -0.22 18.71
C ALA A 281 -10.92 0.43 19.19
N GLU A 282 -11.23 1.62 18.67
CA GLU A 282 -12.43 2.38 19.04
C GLU A 282 -13.45 2.34 17.88
N PHE A 283 -14.63 1.73 18.13
CA PHE A 283 -15.75 1.72 17.21
C PHE A 283 -16.83 2.69 17.74
N SER A 284 -16.74 3.96 17.30
CA SER A 284 -17.59 5.04 17.83
C SER A 284 -18.63 5.54 16.82
N GLY A 285 -18.62 5.06 15.58
CA GLY A 285 -19.59 5.40 14.55
C GLY A 285 -19.32 4.67 13.25
N GLY A 286 -20.20 4.83 12.25
CA GLY A 286 -20.10 4.14 10.97
C GLY A 286 -20.46 2.66 11.04
N THR A 287 -20.05 1.89 10.02
CA THR A 287 -20.33 0.46 9.93
C THR A 287 -19.04 -0.31 9.63
N VAL A 288 -18.77 -1.34 10.42
CA VAL A 288 -17.71 -2.32 10.14
C VAL A 288 -18.37 -3.67 9.89
N SER A 289 -18.31 -4.17 8.66
CA SER A 289 -19.01 -5.40 8.28
C SER A 289 -18.05 -6.56 8.04
N PHE A 290 -18.23 -7.62 8.81
CA PHE A 290 -17.64 -8.95 8.60
C PHE A 290 -18.67 -9.91 7.99
N SER A 291 -19.65 -9.39 7.28
CA SER A 291 -20.73 -10.18 6.70
C SER A 291 -20.19 -11.30 5.80
N ARG A 292 -20.59 -12.54 6.10
CA ARG A 292 -20.13 -13.76 5.41
C ARG A 292 -18.60 -13.96 5.42
N ALA A 293 -17.88 -13.38 6.37
CA ALA A 293 -16.46 -13.65 6.58
C ALA A 293 -16.28 -15.04 7.21
N GLU A 294 -15.17 -15.70 6.89
CA GLU A 294 -14.81 -17.00 7.40
C GLU A 294 -13.61 -16.89 8.34
N PHE A 295 -13.77 -17.35 9.59
CA PHE A 295 -12.76 -17.34 10.65
C PHE A 295 -12.35 -18.79 10.95
N SER A 296 -11.45 -19.39 10.17
CA SER A 296 -11.22 -20.85 10.20
C SER A 296 -10.01 -21.31 11.01
N SER A 297 -8.96 -20.50 11.15
CA SER A 297 -7.77 -20.95 11.89
C SER A 297 -6.85 -19.82 12.36
N GLN A 298 -7.26 -18.57 12.23
CA GLN A 298 -6.50 -17.41 12.70
C GLN A 298 -6.99 -16.87 14.04
N THR A 299 -6.13 -16.15 14.74
CA THR A 299 -6.55 -15.30 15.85
C THR A 299 -6.98 -13.94 15.33
N VAL A 300 -8.23 -13.57 15.60
CA VAL A 300 -8.73 -12.21 15.43
C VAL A 300 -9.05 -11.65 16.81
N ASP A 301 -8.37 -10.59 17.21
CA ASP A 301 -8.39 -10.11 18.58
C ASP A 301 -8.96 -8.70 18.70
N PHE A 302 -10.11 -8.60 19.35
CA PHE A 302 -10.78 -7.36 19.76
C PHE A 302 -10.57 -7.06 21.26
N ALA A 303 -9.55 -7.64 21.89
CA ALA A 303 -9.35 -7.45 23.32
C ALA A 303 -9.21 -5.96 23.66
N GLY A 304 -9.93 -5.53 24.69
CA GLY A 304 -9.95 -4.13 25.12
C GLY A 304 -10.59 -3.15 24.13
N ALA A 305 -11.16 -3.60 23.00
CA ALA A 305 -11.80 -2.72 22.04
C ALA A 305 -13.04 -2.05 22.63
N GLY A 306 -13.30 -0.80 22.27
CA GLY A 306 -14.46 -0.03 22.70
C GLY A 306 -15.54 0.06 21.61
N PHE A 307 -16.75 -0.44 21.89
CA PHE A 307 -17.92 -0.34 21.02
C PHE A 307 -18.90 0.67 21.62
N SER A 308 -18.68 1.96 21.31
CA SER A 308 -19.45 3.07 21.89
C SER A 308 -20.47 3.68 20.94
N GLY A 309 -20.45 3.32 19.66
CA GLY A 309 -21.37 3.74 18.62
C GLY A 309 -21.17 2.95 17.35
N GLY A 310 -21.99 3.20 16.33
CA GLY A 310 -21.90 2.49 15.06
C GLY A 310 -22.35 1.02 15.12
N THR A 311 -22.07 0.28 14.06
CA THR A 311 -22.47 -1.12 13.91
C THR A 311 -21.30 -1.98 13.51
N VAL A 312 -21.10 -3.11 14.20
CA VAL A 312 -20.19 -4.18 13.78
C VAL A 312 -21.05 -5.40 13.44
N ASP A 313 -21.09 -5.78 12.16
CA ASP A 313 -22.02 -6.79 11.62
C ASP A 313 -21.29 -8.08 11.24
N PHE A 314 -21.66 -9.19 11.87
CA PHE A 314 -21.18 -10.55 11.58
C PHE A 314 -22.25 -11.41 10.86
N SER A 315 -23.24 -10.79 10.19
CA SER A 315 -24.31 -11.53 9.51
C SER A 315 -23.77 -12.52 8.50
N GLY A 316 -24.15 -13.80 8.63
CA GLY A 316 -23.68 -14.87 7.77
C GLY A 316 -22.21 -15.25 7.93
N ALA A 317 -21.51 -14.70 8.92
CA ALA A 317 -20.12 -15.09 9.23
C ALA A 317 -20.07 -16.53 9.74
N GLU A 318 -18.93 -17.19 9.50
CA GLU A 318 -18.67 -18.57 9.88
C GLU A 318 -17.47 -18.65 10.82
N PHE A 319 -17.61 -19.39 11.91
CA PHE A 319 -16.60 -19.60 12.93
C PHE A 319 -16.27 -21.11 13.06
N PRO A 320 -15.66 -21.75 12.04
CA PRO A 320 -15.42 -23.18 12.04
C PRO A 320 -14.25 -23.62 12.91
N GLY A 321 -13.29 -22.73 13.25
CA GLY A 321 -12.12 -23.17 13.98
C GLY A 321 -11.14 -22.10 14.46
N GLY A 322 -11.28 -20.83 14.06
CA GLY A 322 -10.41 -19.75 14.50
C GLY A 322 -10.75 -19.24 15.90
N THR A 323 -9.80 -18.59 16.56
CA THR A 323 -10.05 -17.88 17.82
C THR A 323 -10.42 -16.44 17.52
N VAL A 324 -11.59 -16.00 17.98
CA VAL A 324 -12.01 -14.60 17.95
C VAL A 324 -12.20 -14.12 19.39
N GLY A 325 -11.37 -13.18 19.82
CA GLY A 325 -11.32 -12.73 21.22
C GLY A 325 -11.96 -11.35 21.40
N PHE A 326 -12.76 -11.18 22.45
CA PHE A 326 -13.32 -9.91 22.91
C PHE A 326 -13.01 -9.67 24.41
N ALA A 327 -11.95 -10.27 24.92
CA ALA A 327 -11.60 -10.17 26.33
C ALA A 327 -11.41 -8.70 26.75
N GLY A 328 -12.16 -8.24 27.75
CA GLY A 328 -12.10 -6.87 28.25
C GLY A 328 -12.66 -5.81 27.28
N ALA A 329 -13.35 -6.20 26.22
CA ALA A 329 -14.01 -5.26 25.30
C ALA A 329 -15.17 -4.55 26.02
N GLY A 330 -15.31 -3.25 25.74
CA GLY A 330 -16.37 -2.40 26.31
C GLY A 330 -17.53 -2.21 25.33
N PHE A 331 -18.75 -2.56 25.73
CA PHE A 331 -19.96 -2.40 24.94
C PHE A 331 -20.85 -1.33 25.59
N SER A 332 -20.79 -0.08 25.13
CA SER A 332 -21.44 1.04 25.81
C SER A 332 -22.47 1.83 24.98
N GLY A 333 -22.66 1.49 23.69
CA GLY A 333 -23.65 2.21 22.88
C GLY A 333 -23.70 1.81 21.41
N GLY A 334 -22.69 1.03 20.92
CA GLY A 334 -22.68 0.47 19.58
C GLY A 334 -23.50 -0.82 19.49
N THR A 335 -23.68 -1.28 18.26
CA THR A 335 -24.28 -2.59 17.97
C THR A 335 -23.22 -3.57 17.50
N VAL A 336 -23.13 -4.74 18.13
CA VAL A 336 -22.31 -5.87 17.66
C VAL A 336 -23.25 -7.04 17.39
N ASP A 337 -23.49 -7.33 16.10
CA ASP A 337 -24.54 -8.23 15.66
C ASP A 337 -24.03 -9.59 15.22
N PHE A 338 -24.18 -10.61 16.08
CA PHE A 338 -23.98 -12.01 15.78
C PHE A 338 -25.31 -12.78 15.55
N SER A 339 -26.46 -12.09 15.57
CA SER A 339 -27.77 -12.76 15.58
C SER A 339 -28.03 -13.65 14.36
N ARG A 340 -27.33 -13.40 13.25
CA ARG A 340 -27.51 -14.11 11.97
C ARG A 340 -26.23 -14.74 11.45
N VAL A 341 -25.33 -15.18 12.33
CA VAL A 341 -24.14 -15.94 11.92
C VAL A 341 -24.54 -17.25 11.25
N ALA A 342 -23.78 -17.69 10.24
CA ALA A 342 -24.07 -18.92 9.52
C ALA A 342 -23.60 -20.15 10.29
N SER A 343 -22.49 -20.04 11.03
CA SER A 343 -21.92 -21.11 11.85
C SER A 343 -21.38 -20.54 13.16
N TRP A 344 -21.68 -21.25 14.26
CA TRP A 344 -21.26 -20.91 15.62
C TRP A 344 -20.59 -22.10 16.30
N THR A 345 -19.81 -22.87 15.55
CA THR A 345 -19.18 -24.10 16.05
C THR A 345 -18.15 -23.79 17.13
N GLN A 346 -17.37 -22.72 16.94
CA GLN A 346 -16.52 -22.16 17.96
C GLN A 346 -16.89 -20.68 18.16
N PRO A 347 -17.72 -20.40 19.18
CA PRO A 347 -18.15 -19.04 19.45
C PRO A 347 -16.96 -18.16 19.87
N PRO A 348 -17.00 -16.83 19.59
CA PRO A 348 -16.03 -15.91 20.10
C PRO A 348 -15.87 -15.96 21.61
N ASP A 349 -14.64 -15.74 22.09
CA ASP A 349 -14.32 -15.67 23.52
C ASP A 349 -14.50 -14.22 24.01
N PHE A 350 -15.52 -14.00 24.81
CA PHE A 350 -15.78 -12.68 25.42
C PHE A 350 -15.03 -12.49 26.75
N GLY A 351 -14.21 -13.45 27.16
CA GLY A 351 -13.45 -13.40 28.39
C GLY A 351 -14.26 -13.67 29.67
N PRO A 352 -13.58 -13.71 30.83
CA PRO A 352 -14.24 -13.99 32.10
C PRO A 352 -15.21 -12.84 32.48
N GLY A 353 -16.40 -13.23 32.94
CA GLY A 353 -17.42 -12.29 33.40
C GLY A 353 -18.44 -11.86 32.34
N PHE A 354 -18.31 -12.30 31.09
CA PHE A 354 -19.36 -12.09 30.09
C PHE A 354 -20.48 -13.13 30.25
N ASP A 355 -21.68 -12.64 30.49
CA ASP A 355 -22.87 -13.52 30.60
C ASP A 355 -23.56 -13.66 29.25
N MET A 356 -23.41 -14.81 28.61
CA MET A 356 -24.04 -15.13 27.34
C MET A 356 -25.59 -15.17 27.43
N SER A 357 -26.14 -15.37 28.62
CA SER A 357 -27.60 -15.37 28.84
C SER A 357 -28.15 -13.96 28.97
N HIS A 358 -27.34 -13.00 29.38
CA HIS A 358 -27.71 -11.59 29.56
C HIS A 358 -26.62 -10.70 28.93
N PRO A 359 -26.48 -10.71 27.58
CA PRO A 359 -25.43 -9.92 26.93
C PRO A 359 -25.63 -8.42 27.19
N PRO A 360 -24.56 -7.62 27.20
CA PRO A 360 -24.65 -6.17 27.29
C PRO A 360 -25.59 -5.58 26.23
N ALA A 361 -26.19 -4.43 26.54
CA ALA A 361 -26.98 -3.71 25.55
C ALA A 361 -26.16 -3.44 24.27
N GLY A 362 -26.73 -3.78 23.12
CA GLY A 362 -26.07 -3.65 21.81
C GLY A 362 -25.35 -4.91 21.33
N VAL A 363 -25.12 -5.92 22.15
CA VAL A 363 -24.61 -7.22 21.68
C VAL A 363 -25.78 -8.14 21.36
N MET A 364 -25.91 -8.53 20.11
CA MET A 364 -26.96 -9.44 19.64
C MET A 364 -26.36 -10.81 19.36
N LEU A 365 -26.73 -11.83 20.15
CA LEU A 365 -26.26 -13.21 20.01
C LEU A 365 -27.22 -14.04 19.16
N PRO A 366 -26.78 -15.14 18.56
CA PRO A 366 -27.67 -16.08 17.87
C PRO A 366 -28.77 -16.58 18.82
N ALA A 367 -29.97 -16.77 18.27
CA ALA A 367 -31.01 -17.45 19.02
C ALA A 367 -30.49 -18.85 19.44
N ALA A 368 -30.65 -19.20 20.73
CA ALA A 368 -30.25 -20.51 21.20
C ALA A 368 -30.89 -21.59 20.29
N THR A 369 -30.08 -22.30 19.54
CA THR A 369 -30.57 -23.47 18.80
C THR A 369 -31.01 -24.48 19.84
N SER A 370 -32.33 -24.63 20.02
CA SER A 370 -32.89 -25.70 20.82
C SER A 370 -32.26 -27.03 20.29
N PRO A 371 -31.68 -27.88 21.15
CA PRO A 371 -31.18 -29.14 20.69
C PRO A 371 -32.33 -29.87 19.98
N SER A 372 -32.09 -30.34 18.73
CA SER A 372 -33.07 -31.16 18.02
C SER A 372 -33.53 -32.27 18.95
N PRO A 373 -34.86 -32.47 19.14
CA PRO A 373 -35.33 -33.59 19.95
C PRO A 373 -34.76 -34.85 19.38
N GLY A 374 -34.00 -35.57 20.22
CA GLY A 374 -33.17 -36.71 19.84
C GLY A 374 -33.95 -37.72 19.00
N SER A 375 -33.31 -38.20 17.92
CA SER A 375 -33.66 -39.44 17.27
C SER A 375 -33.73 -40.53 18.35
N PRO A 376 -34.80 -41.34 18.41
CA PRO A 376 -34.84 -42.48 19.36
C PRO A 376 -33.71 -43.45 19.03
N ALA A 377 -32.99 -43.85 20.06
CA ALA A 377 -31.97 -44.90 20.01
C ALA A 377 -32.56 -46.21 19.48
N PRO A 378 -31.76 -47.02 18.76
CA PRO A 378 -32.18 -48.29 18.22
C PRO A 378 -32.56 -49.34 19.27
#